data_18b4d406f253efb6727808fbbd7e7c8e
#
_entry.id   18b4d406f253efb6727808fbbd7e7c8e
#
_cell.length_a   1.000
_cell.length_b   1.000
_cell.length_c   1.000
_cell.angle_alpha   90.00
_cell.angle_beta   90.00
_cell.angle_gamma   90.00
#
_symmetry.space_group_name_H-M   'P 1'
#
loop_
_entity.id
_entity.type
_entity.pdbx_description
1 polymer ?
#
loop_
_entity_poly.entity_id
_entity_poly.type
_entity_poly.pdbx_seq_one_letter_code
_entity_poly.pdbx_strand_id
1 'polypeptide(L)'
;TSVESVNYQLDEGAVALQADTLIIDTRKGECSVAGVRLLPQYPKSEFASLVAGHPDWTQVVAGRIACTGVDYPEIARNKKLKIDSVWIGNVEIGSFKNRQIPQKQRIKPLFYQSLQKLSFGVEVRRISFSDIRAVYEELSATGTVPGTVTFDSLRGDLYGLANAASPEHPRITLKASGRLMNRGVLQATFLLPADSLDDRFEVDGKLGPMELQAMNRAIEPLVNARINTGRIDGMNFRIAGDSRQADVQLLLLYDS
;
A
#
# COMPACT_ATOMS: atom_id res chain seq x y z
N THR A 1 -28.01 -4.19 9.93
CA THR A 1 -27.59 -3.19 10.94
C THR A 1 -26.74 -2.14 10.26
N SER A 2 -26.95 -0.87 10.56
CA SER A 2 -26.13 0.24 10.13
C SER A 2 -25.57 0.99 11.35
N VAL A 3 -24.35 1.49 11.22
CA VAL A 3 -23.69 2.36 12.19
C VAL A 3 -23.24 3.60 11.43
N GLU A 4 -23.58 4.77 11.94
CA GLU A 4 -23.17 6.05 11.39
C GLU A 4 -22.06 6.62 12.25
N SER A 5 -21.01 7.12 11.59
CA SER A 5 -19.88 7.80 12.19
C SER A 5 -19.07 6.95 13.19
N VAL A 6 -18.06 6.25 12.66
CA VAL A 6 -17.05 5.57 13.47
C VAL A 6 -15.82 6.48 13.56
N ASN A 7 -15.32 6.68 14.76
CA ASN A 7 -14.07 7.42 14.98
C ASN A 7 -13.23 6.69 16.03
N TYR A 8 -11.98 6.40 15.70
CA TYR A 8 -11.04 5.71 16.56
C TYR A 8 -9.66 6.37 16.50
N GLN A 9 -9.00 6.52 17.64
CA GLN A 9 -7.67 7.09 17.73
C GLN A 9 -6.61 5.98 17.78
N LEU A 10 -5.60 6.10 16.95
CA LEU A 10 -4.44 5.21 16.85
C LEU A 10 -3.18 5.95 17.29
N ASP A 11 -2.13 5.20 17.65
CA ASP A 11 -0.82 5.75 17.97
C ASP A 11 -0.89 6.89 18.98
N GLU A 12 -1.56 6.65 20.13
CA GLU A 12 -1.72 7.64 21.22
C GLU A 12 -2.38 8.95 20.75
N GLY A 13 -3.23 8.88 19.74
CA GLY A 13 -3.93 10.04 19.19
C GLY A 13 -3.23 10.72 18.02
N ALA A 14 -2.10 10.21 17.58
CA ALA A 14 -1.37 10.78 16.45
C ALA A 14 -2.08 10.55 15.09
N VAL A 15 -2.95 9.53 15.00
CA VAL A 15 -3.69 9.18 13.78
C VAL A 15 -5.14 8.90 14.14
N ALA A 16 -6.08 9.49 13.40
CA ALA A 16 -7.51 9.20 13.50
C ALA A 16 -7.95 8.25 12.38
N LEU A 17 -8.65 7.17 12.73
CA LEU A 17 -9.37 6.32 11.80
C LEU A 17 -10.86 6.67 11.87
N GLN A 18 -11.43 7.08 10.74
CA GLN A 18 -12.82 7.51 10.62
C GLN A 18 -13.53 6.74 9.52
N ALA A 19 -14.83 6.52 9.70
CA ALA A 19 -15.72 6.05 8.64
C ALA A 19 -17.08 6.71 8.78
N ASP A 20 -17.72 7.04 7.65
CA ASP A 20 -19.02 7.74 7.65
C ASP A 20 -20.16 6.75 7.90
N THR A 21 -20.12 5.59 7.26
CA THR A 21 -21.20 4.61 7.36
C THR A 21 -20.66 3.20 7.28
N LEU A 22 -21.09 2.34 8.20
CA LEU A 22 -20.88 0.90 8.18
C LEU A 22 -22.24 0.20 8.06
N ILE A 23 -22.43 -0.62 7.03
CA ILE A 23 -23.62 -1.43 6.81
C ILE A 23 -23.21 -2.90 6.90
N ILE A 24 -23.94 -3.67 7.69
CA ILE A 24 -23.73 -5.12 7.87
C ILE A 24 -25.05 -5.84 7.60
N ASP A 25 -25.04 -6.79 6.67
CA ASP A 25 -26.12 -7.74 6.41
C ASP A 25 -25.65 -9.17 6.66
N THR A 26 -25.92 -9.66 7.87
CA THR A 26 -25.50 -11.01 8.27
C THR A 26 -26.23 -12.13 7.54
N ARG A 27 -27.42 -11.87 6.98
CA ARG A 27 -28.18 -12.87 6.23
C ARG A 27 -27.63 -13.07 4.83
N LYS A 28 -27.15 -11.99 4.22
CA LYS A 28 -26.54 -12.03 2.88
C LYS A 28 -25.04 -12.31 2.93
N GLY A 29 -24.41 -12.25 4.10
CA GLY A 29 -22.96 -12.33 4.21
C GLY A 29 -22.27 -11.09 3.59
N GLU A 30 -22.86 -9.92 3.73
CA GLU A 30 -22.36 -8.68 3.13
C GLU A 30 -21.98 -7.65 4.19
N CYS A 31 -20.95 -6.86 3.90
CA CYS A 31 -20.68 -5.63 4.61
C CYS A 31 -20.20 -4.53 3.65
N SER A 32 -20.43 -3.28 4.01
CA SER A 32 -19.83 -2.15 3.30
C SER A 32 -19.51 -1.02 4.26
N VAL A 33 -18.41 -0.33 3.96
CA VAL A 33 -17.96 0.85 4.68
C VAL A 33 -17.77 1.97 3.68
N ALA A 34 -18.29 3.15 3.99
CA ALA A 34 -18.14 4.34 3.16
C ALA A 34 -17.37 5.42 3.91
N GLY A 35 -16.62 6.24 3.15
CA GLY A 35 -15.90 7.40 3.67
C GLY A 35 -14.82 7.04 4.70
N VAL A 36 -14.06 5.98 4.44
CA VAL A 36 -12.97 5.56 5.34
C VAL A 36 -11.79 6.53 5.22
N ARG A 37 -11.33 7.06 6.32
CA ARG A 37 -10.22 8.00 6.39
C ARG A 37 -9.24 7.61 7.49
N LEU A 38 -7.98 7.55 7.13
CA LEU A 38 -6.84 7.48 8.06
C LEU A 38 -6.13 8.84 8.00
N LEU A 39 -6.27 9.63 9.06
CA LEU A 39 -5.87 11.04 9.08
C LEU A 39 -4.82 11.28 10.17
N PRO A 40 -3.57 11.61 9.78
CA PRO A 40 -2.59 12.12 10.73
C PRO A 40 -3.09 13.41 11.39
N GLN A 41 -2.89 13.55 12.70
CA GLN A 41 -3.38 14.67 13.49
C GLN A 41 -2.38 15.83 13.56
N TYR A 42 -1.15 15.62 13.12
CA TYR A 42 -0.11 16.63 13.05
C TYR A 42 0.22 17.00 11.60
N PRO A 43 0.72 18.24 11.38
CA PRO A 43 1.17 18.66 10.06
C PRO A 43 2.21 17.73 9.48
N LYS A 44 2.20 17.55 8.17
CA LYS A 44 3.09 16.68 7.41
C LYS A 44 4.57 16.91 7.70
N SER A 45 5.01 18.18 7.82
CA SER A 45 6.39 18.56 8.12
C SER A 45 6.81 18.23 9.55
N GLU A 46 5.89 18.16 10.50
CA GLU A 46 6.15 18.01 11.92
C GLU A 46 5.89 16.61 12.46
N PHE A 47 5.12 15.81 11.71
CA PHE A 47 4.63 14.51 12.15
C PHE A 47 5.76 13.60 12.69
N ALA A 48 6.83 13.45 11.91
CA ALA A 48 7.95 12.60 12.31
C ALA A 48 8.71 13.09 13.54
N SER A 49 8.64 14.38 13.87
CA SER A 49 9.27 14.93 15.09
C SER A 49 8.39 14.79 16.33
N LEU A 50 7.07 14.79 16.15
CA LEU A 50 6.09 14.78 17.23
C LEU A 50 5.63 13.38 17.63
N VAL A 51 5.73 12.41 16.70
CA VAL A 51 5.26 11.04 16.93
C VAL A 51 6.42 10.11 17.31
N ALA A 52 6.21 9.32 18.35
CA ALA A 52 7.22 8.39 18.86
C ALA A 52 7.67 7.39 17.78
N GLY A 53 8.98 7.21 17.63
CA GLY A 53 9.58 6.35 16.62
C GLY A 53 9.79 7.00 15.25
N HIS A 54 9.43 8.28 15.11
CA HIS A 54 9.62 9.08 13.90
C HIS A 54 9.06 8.40 12.62
N PRO A 55 7.77 8.02 12.61
CA PRO A 55 7.17 7.36 11.46
C PRO A 55 7.01 8.32 10.26
N ASP A 56 6.86 7.75 9.08
CA ASP A 56 6.46 8.53 7.90
C ASP A 56 5.00 9.00 8.07
N TRP A 57 4.71 10.23 7.67
CA TRP A 57 3.35 10.73 7.61
C TRP A 57 2.58 9.96 6.52
N THR A 58 1.44 9.39 6.87
CA THR A 58 0.62 8.64 5.91
C THR A 58 -0.84 8.97 6.10
N GLN A 59 -1.49 9.40 5.01
CA GLN A 59 -2.91 9.67 4.92
C GLN A 59 -3.56 8.73 3.91
N VAL A 60 -4.72 8.19 4.25
CA VAL A 60 -5.53 7.38 3.33
C VAL A 60 -6.97 7.86 3.38
N VAL A 61 -7.56 8.06 2.20
CA VAL A 61 -8.98 8.34 2.04
C VAL A 61 -9.55 7.34 1.05
N ALA A 62 -10.50 6.52 1.48
CA ALA A 62 -11.17 5.53 0.64
C ALA A 62 -12.66 5.83 0.56
N GLY A 63 -13.18 5.94 -0.65
CA GLY A 63 -14.60 6.23 -0.87
C GLY A 63 -15.50 5.11 -0.42
N ARG A 64 -15.18 3.87 -0.79
CA ARG A 64 -15.98 2.70 -0.44
C ARG A 64 -15.14 1.43 -0.35
N ILE A 65 -15.47 0.61 0.65
CA ILE A 65 -15.05 -0.78 0.80
C ILE A 65 -16.31 -1.63 0.88
N ALA A 66 -16.40 -2.70 0.09
CA ALA A 66 -17.52 -3.62 0.09
C ALA A 66 -17.03 -5.07 0.23
N CYS A 67 -17.69 -5.87 1.06
CA CYS A 67 -17.37 -7.26 1.30
C CYS A 67 -18.56 -8.15 0.96
N THR A 68 -18.28 -9.31 0.37
CA THR A 68 -19.28 -10.35 0.09
C THR A 68 -18.74 -11.72 0.52
N GLY A 69 -19.64 -12.63 0.88
CA GLY A 69 -19.27 -13.93 1.41
C GLY A 69 -18.58 -13.85 2.78
N VAL A 70 -19.03 -12.92 3.64
CA VAL A 70 -18.55 -12.81 5.02
C VAL A 70 -19.17 -13.93 5.86
N ASP A 71 -18.33 -14.80 6.42
CA ASP A 71 -18.76 -15.88 7.31
C ASP A 71 -18.88 -15.37 8.75
N TYR A 72 -20.02 -14.74 9.05
CA TYR A 72 -20.30 -14.22 10.38
C TYR A 72 -20.35 -15.31 11.48
N PRO A 73 -20.90 -16.53 11.22
CA PRO A 73 -20.79 -17.65 12.15
C PRO A 73 -19.35 -18.01 12.50
N GLU A 74 -18.44 -18.01 11.54
CA GLU A 74 -17.01 -18.32 11.75
C GLU A 74 -16.35 -17.27 12.65
N ILE A 75 -16.67 -15.99 12.45
CA ILE A 75 -16.21 -14.90 13.32
C ILE A 75 -16.65 -15.15 14.77
N ALA A 76 -17.93 -15.50 14.97
CA ALA A 76 -18.50 -15.67 16.30
C ALA A 76 -17.96 -16.90 17.05
N ARG A 77 -17.73 -18.01 16.34
CA ARG A 77 -17.32 -19.30 16.93
C ARG A 77 -15.80 -19.41 17.10
N ASN A 78 -15.05 -19.01 16.06
CA ASN A 78 -13.63 -19.33 15.94
C ASN A 78 -12.74 -18.09 15.94
N LYS A 79 -13.31 -16.88 16.07
CA LYS A 79 -12.60 -15.61 15.95
C LYS A 79 -11.77 -15.53 14.65
N LYS A 80 -12.32 -16.09 13.57
CA LYS A 80 -11.70 -16.10 12.26
C LYS A 80 -12.54 -15.27 11.28
N LEU A 81 -11.94 -14.22 10.73
CA LEU A 81 -12.53 -13.40 9.68
C LEU A 81 -12.33 -14.11 8.34
N LYS A 82 -13.40 -14.69 7.81
CA LYS A 82 -13.41 -15.34 6.50
C LYS A 82 -14.31 -14.57 5.55
N ILE A 83 -13.74 -14.14 4.39
CA ILE A 83 -14.42 -13.33 3.40
C ILE A 83 -14.09 -13.86 1.99
N ASP A 84 -15.11 -14.00 1.15
CA ASP A 84 -14.89 -14.41 -0.23
C ASP A 84 -14.30 -13.30 -1.07
N SER A 85 -14.90 -12.11 -1.03
CA SER A 85 -14.46 -10.99 -1.87
C SER A 85 -14.56 -9.65 -1.13
N VAL A 86 -13.53 -8.84 -1.31
CA VAL A 86 -13.48 -7.44 -0.89
C VAL A 86 -13.25 -6.58 -2.13
N TRP A 87 -14.02 -5.53 -2.28
CA TRP A 87 -13.80 -4.50 -3.29
C TRP A 87 -13.46 -3.17 -2.62
N ILE A 88 -12.42 -2.48 -3.12
CA ILE A 88 -11.94 -1.20 -2.61
C ILE A 88 -11.83 -0.23 -3.78
N GLY A 89 -12.49 0.92 -3.69
CA GLY A 89 -12.46 1.90 -4.77
C GLY A 89 -12.40 3.34 -4.32
N ASN A 90 -11.95 4.21 -5.25
CA ASN A 90 -11.78 5.63 -5.04
C ASN A 90 -10.89 5.93 -3.83
N VAL A 91 -9.61 5.53 -3.92
CA VAL A 91 -8.65 5.68 -2.82
C VAL A 91 -7.58 6.69 -3.17
N GLU A 92 -7.35 7.62 -2.25
CA GLU A 92 -6.20 8.51 -2.27
C GLU A 92 -5.26 8.15 -1.12
N ILE A 93 -3.98 7.93 -1.45
CA ILE A 93 -2.92 7.63 -0.50
C ILE A 93 -1.86 8.72 -0.63
N GLY A 94 -1.57 9.39 0.47
CA GLY A 94 -0.45 10.30 0.59
C GLY A 94 0.56 9.75 1.59
N SER A 95 1.83 9.73 1.24
CA SER A 95 2.91 9.38 2.16
C SER A 95 4.04 10.41 2.05
N PHE A 96 4.55 10.85 3.18
CA PHE A 96 5.65 11.80 3.24
C PHE A 96 6.73 11.33 4.20
N LYS A 97 7.96 11.31 3.71
CA LYS A 97 9.15 10.97 4.48
C LYS A 97 10.05 12.19 4.64
N ASN A 98 10.39 12.53 5.87
CA ASN A 98 11.35 13.59 6.17
C ASN A 98 12.71 12.99 6.55
N ARG A 99 13.71 13.06 5.66
CA ARG A 99 15.07 12.56 5.94
C ARG A 99 15.92 13.53 6.78
N GLN A 100 15.44 14.71 7.08
CA GLN A 100 16.11 15.65 8.00
C GLN A 100 15.97 15.19 9.46
N ILE A 101 14.98 14.35 9.74
CA ILE A 101 14.76 13.77 11.06
C ILE A 101 15.39 12.37 11.06
N PRO A 102 16.41 12.11 11.88
CA PRO A 102 17.04 10.81 11.97
C PRO A 102 16.03 9.76 12.42
N GLN A 103 15.72 8.82 11.56
CA GLN A 103 14.90 7.66 11.93
C GLN A 103 15.78 6.63 12.63
N LYS A 104 15.34 6.10 13.77
CA LYS A 104 15.98 4.91 14.34
C LYS A 104 15.89 3.80 13.30
N GLN A 105 17.04 3.18 12.99
CA GLN A 105 17.06 2.00 12.12
C GLN A 105 16.18 0.90 12.75
N ARG A 106 14.96 0.77 12.27
CA ARG A 106 14.06 -0.34 12.59
C ARG A 106 13.80 -1.07 11.29
N ILE A 107 13.95 -2.37 11.31
CA ILE A 107 13.44 -3.21 10.23
C ILE A 107 11.93 -3.03 10.25
N LYS A 108 11.39 -2.30 9.26
CA LYS A 108 9.94 -2.15 9.11
C LYS A 108 9.40 -3.51 8.65
N PRO A 109 8.46 -4.10 9.41
CA PRO A 109 7.90 -5.38 8.98
C PRO A 109 7.21 -5.19 7.62
N LEU A 110 7.38 -6.16 6.76
CA LEU A 110 6.63 -6.20 5.51
C LEU A 110 5.14 -6.42 5.82
N PHE A 111 4.28 -5.99 4.91
CA PHE A 111 2.82 -6.02 5.08
C PHE A 111 2.31 -7.38 5.61
N TYR A 112 2.73 -8.47 4.99
CA TYR A 112 2.30 -9.81 5.39
C TYR A 112 2.80 -10.22 6.78
N GLN A 113 3.95 -9.75 7.22
CA GLN A 113 4.46 -9.99 8.59
C GLN A 113 3.60 -9.28 9.64
N SER A 114 3.05 -8.11 9.31
CA SER A 114 2.11 -7.41 10.17
C SER A 114 0.77 -8.15 10.25
N LEU A 115 0.30 -8.71 9.14
CA LEU A 115 -0.90 -9.52 9.07
C LEU A 115 -0.80 -10.77 9.97
N GLN A 116 0.36 -11.44 9.98
CA GLN A 116 0.61 -12.63 10.79
C GLN A 116 0.62 -12.37 12.31
N LYS A 117 0.84 -11.12 12.73
CA LYS A 117 0.81 -10.72 14.15
C LYS A 117 -0.60 -10.52 14.71
N LEU A 118 -1.64 -10.59 13.88
CA LEU A 118 -3.01 -10.46 14.35
C LEU A 118 -3.37 -11.62 15.27
N SER A 119 -4.07 -11.31 16.36
CA SER A 119 -4.50 -12.31 17.38
C SER A 119 -5.73 -13.12 16.97
N PHE A 120 -6.26 -12.88 15.77
CA PHE A 120 -7.41 -13.59 15.20
C PHE A 120 -7.11 -14.07 13.79
N GLY A 121 -7.79 -15.10 13.34
CA GLY A 121 -7.62 -15.65 11.99
C GLY A 121 -8.17 -14.70 10.92
N VAL A 122 -7.43 -14.49 9.86
CA VAL A 122 -7.86 -13.73 8.68
C VAL A 122 -7.70 -14.58 7.44
N GLU A 123 -8.73 -14.67 6.63
CA GLU A 123 -8.72 -15.33 5.33
C GLU A 123 -9.63 -14.55 4.38
N VAL A 124 -9.03 -13.99 3.33
CA VAL A 124 -9.76 -13.30 2.26
C VAL A 124 -9.33 -13.90 0.93
N ARG A 125 -10.27 -14.51 0.22
CA ARG A 125 -9.97 -15.21 -1.03
C ARG A 125 -9.53 -14.24 -2.11
N ARG A 126 -10.21 -13.09 -2.24
CA ARG A 126 -9.89 -12.06 -3.25
C ARG A 126 -10.16 -10.66 -2.71
N ILE A 127 -9.21 -9.76 -2.97
CA ILE A 127 -9.41 -8.31 -2.82
C ILE A 127 -9.19 -7.68 -4.19
N SER A 128 -10.23 -7.04 -4.73
CA SER A 128 -10.14 -6.25 -5.97
C SER A 128 -10.09 -4.77 -5.62
N PHE A 129 -9.27 -4.01 -6.32
CA PHE A 129 -9.20 -2.57 -6.10
C PHE A 129 -9.10 -1.81 -7.43
N SER A 130 -9.68 -0.62 -7.47
CA SER A 130 -9.65 0.27 -8.62
C SER A 130 -9.68 1.75 -8.20
N ASP A 131 -9.30 2.60 -9.15
CA ASP A 131 -9.32 4.06 -8.96
C ASP A 131 -8.53 4.52 -7.74
N ILE A 132 -7.31 3.96 -7.59
CA ILE A 132 -6.40 4.35 -6.52
C ILE A 132 -5.36 5.31 -7.08
N ARG A 133 -5.15 6.41 -6.36
CA ARG A 133 -4.04 7.32 -6.55
C ARG A 133 -3.14 7.30 -5.34
N ALA A 134 -1.85 7.07 -5.53
CA ALA A 134 -0.84 7.10 -4.48
C ALA A 134 0.22 8.16 -4.79
N VAL A 135 0.52 8.99 -3.80
CA VAL A 135 1.55 10.03 -3.86
C VAL A 135 2.57 9.76 -2.76
N TYR A 136 3.81 9.55 -3.16
CA TYR A 136 4.94 9.46 -2.25
C TYR A 136 5.79 10.72 -2.37
N GLU A 137 6.08 11.34 -1.25
CA GLU A 137 6.93 12.51 -1.16
C GLU A 137 8.06 12.27 -0.18
N GLU A 138 9.25 12.73 -0.54
CA GLU A 138 10.43 12.61 0.30
C GLU A 138 11.21 13.92 0.32
N LEU A 139 11.46 14.44 1.51
CA LEU A 139 12.35 15.57 1.72
C LEU A 139 13.75 15.04 2.01
N SER A 140 14.71 15.40 1.15
CA SER A 140 16.11 14.99 1.33
C SER A 140 16.74 15.65 2.58
N ALA A 141 17.84 15.12 3.07
CA ALA A 141 18.49 15.59 4.30
C ALA A 141 18.89 17.09 4.25
N THR A 142 19.13 17.62 3.07
CA THR A 142 19.57 19.01 2.85
C THR A 142 18.63 19.83 1.98
N GLY A 143 17.55 19.21 1.47
CA GLY A 143 16.60 19.84 0.56
C GLY A 143 15.56 20.69 1.30
N THR A 144 14.94 21.61 0.55
CA THR A 144 13.82 22.44 1.02
C THR A 144 12.50 22.09 0.34
N VAL A 145 12.55 21.35 -0.76
CA VAL A 145 11.39 20.92 -1.54
C VAL A 145 11.40 19.40 -1.60
N PRO A 146 10.28 18.73 -1.34
CA PRO A 146 10.21 17.27 -1.44
C PRO A 146 10.22 16.80 -2.89
N GLY A 147 10.94 15.71 -3.14
CA GLY A 147 10.77 14.94 -4.36
C GLY A 147 9.46 14.17 -4.33
N THR A 148 8.75 14.12 -5.47
CA THR A 148 7.41 13.53 -5.55
C THR A 148 7.36 12.43 -6.61
N VAL A 149 6.83 11.27 -6.24
CA VAL A 149 6.48 10.16 -7.14
C VAL A 149 4.98 9.91 -7.05
N THR A 150 4.30 9.78 -8.18
CA THR A 150 2.88 9.48 -8.23
C THR A 150 2.60 8.17 -8.95
N PHE A 151 1.65 7.43 -8.43
CA PHE A 151 1.04 6.27 -9.07
C PHE A 151 -0.43 6.57 -9.24
N ASP A 152 -0.87 6.67 -10.48
CA ASP A 152 -2.22 7.08 -10.83
C ASP A 152 -3.00 5.91 -11.44
N SER A 153 -4.31 5.91 -11.25
CA SER A 153 -5.24 4.88 -11.79
C SER A 153 -4.80 3.45 -11.44
N LEU A 154 -4.30 3.25 -10.20
CA LEU A 154 -3.94 1.93 -9.73
C LEU A 154 -5.18 1.04 -9.64
N ARG A 155 -5.05 -0.18 -10.15
CA ARG A 155 -6.07 -1.23 -10.10
C ARG A 155 -5.40 -2.60 -10.04
N GLY A 156 -6.12 -3.56 -9.51
CA GLY A 156 -5.57 -4.91 -9.42
C GLY A 156 -6.38 -5.83 -8.54
N ASP A 157 -5.82 -7.00 -8.33
CA ASP A 157 -6.38 -8.06 -7.51
C ASP A 157 -5.30 -8.67 -6.62
N LEU A 158 -5.67 -8.91 -5.38
CA LEU A 158 -4.88 -9.66 -4.42
C LEU A 158 -5.65 -10.94 -4.08
N TYR A 159 -4.98 -12.07 -4.14
CA TYR A 159 -5.51 -13.40 -3.91
C TYR A 159 -4.83 -14.08 -2.73
N GLY A 160 -5.59 -14.86 -1.98
CA GLY A 160 -5.09 -15.72 -0.93
C GLY A 160 -4.55 -14.98 0.28
N LEU A 161 -5.15 -13.81 0.63
CA LEU A 161 -4.76 -13.10 1.84
C LEU A 161 -5.13 -13.93 3.08
N ALA A 162 -4.12 -14.40 3.80
CA ALA A 162 -4.31 -15.13 5.04
C ALA A 162 -3.17 -14.83 6.02
N ASN A 163 -3.45 -14.90 7.32
CA ASN A 163 -2.43 -14.78 8.36
C ASN A 163 -1.93 -16.14 8.89
N ALA A 164 -2.38 -17.21 8.26
CA ALA A 164 -1.86 -18.56 8.45
C ALA A 164 -1.79 -19.25 7.10
N ALA A 165 -0.67 -19.88 6.81
CA ALA A 165 -0.53 -20.66 5.59
C ALA A 165 -1.51 -21.85 5.61
N SER A 166 -2.10 -22.12 4.45
CA SER A 166 -2.86 -23.33 4.22
C SER A 166 -2.38 -24.02 2.94
N PRO A 167 -2.57 -25.33 2.78
CA PRO A 167 -2.27 -26.02 1.52
C PRO A 167 -2.96 -25.40 0.31
N GLU A 168 -4.13 -24.81 0.50
CA GLU A 168 -4.93 -24.17 -0.55
C GLU A 168 -4.41 -22.76 -0.91
N HIS A 169 -3.76 -22.07 0.05
CA HIS A 169 -3.24 -20.73 -0.11
C HIS A 169 -1.80 -20.62 0.44
N PRO A 170 -0.82 -21.21 -0.25
CA PRO A 170 0.58 -21.21 0.21
C PRO A 170 1.24 -19.84 0.03
N ARG A 171 0.69 -18.98 -0.84
CA ARG A 171 1.21 -17.65 -1.16
C ARG A 171 0.10 -16.64 -1.39
N ILE A 172 0.39 -15.39 -1.02
CA ILE A 172 -0.42 -14.23 -1.36
C ILE A 172 0.08 -13.71 -2.71
N THR A 173 -0.83 -13.58 -3.67
CA THR A 173 -0.50 -13.05 -5.01
C THR A 173 -1.20 -11.72 -5.23
N LEU A 174 -0.43 -10.65 -5.47
CA LEU A 174 -0.96 -9.34 -5.86
C LEU A 174 -0.59 -9.06 -7.32
N LYS A 175 -1.58 -8.79 -8.15
CA LYS A 175 -1.40 -8.30 -9.54
C LYS A 175 -1.94 -6.89 -9.62
N ALA A 176 -1.09 -5.95 -9.99
CA ALA A 176 -1.45 -4.55 -10.04
C ALA A 176 -1.00 -3.89 -11.34
N SER A 177 -1.74 -2.89 -11.77
CA SER A 177 -1.37 -2.00 -12.85
C SER A 177 -1.78 -0.57 -12.54
N GLY A 178 -1.06 0.40 -13.13
CA GLY A 178 -1.33 1.81 -12.97
C GLY A 178 -0.43 2.64 -13.88
N ARG A 179 -0.34 3.94 -13.59
CA ARG A 179 0.54 4.86 -14.33
C ARG A 179 1.55 5.49 -13.39
N LEU A 180 2.82 5.32 -13.68
CA LEU A 180 3.90 6.04 -13.01
C LEU A 180 3.95 7.47 -13.53
N MET A 181 3.91 8.46 -12.62
CA MET A 181 3.93 9.91 -12.93
C MET A 181 2.83 10.32 -13.93
N ASN A 182 1.68 9.63 -13.91
CA ASN A 182 0.60 9.75 -14.89
C ASN A 182 1.05 9.59 -16.37
N ARG A 183 2.12 8.86 -16.62
CA ARG A 183 2.79 8.66 -17.94
C ARG A 183 2.91 7.18 -18.26
N GLY A 184 3.98 6.52 -17.81
CA GLY A 184 4.29 5.15 -18.13
C GLY A 184 3.33 4.15 -17.48
N VAL A 185 2.83 3.21 -18.28
CA VAL A 185 2.00 2.11 -17.76
C VAL A 185 2.89 1.15 -16.99
N LEU A 186 2.67 1.05 -15.69
CA LEU A 186 3.35 0.14 -14.79
C LEU A 186 2.47 -1.07 -14.53
N GLN A 187 3.03 -2.26 -14.63
CA GLN A 187 2.39 -3.52 -14.23
C GLN A 187 3.34 -4.30 -13.34
N ALA A 188 2.82 -4.89 -12.28
CA ALA A 188 3.62 -5.71 -11.38
C ALA A 188 2.82 -6.87 -10.80
N THR A 189 3.49 -7.99 -10.60
CA THR A 189 3.00 -9.15 -9.88
C THR A 189 3.89 -9.36 -8.66
N PHE A 190 3.29 -9.44 -7.49
CA PHE A 190 3.96 -9.70 -6.23
C PHE A 190 3.58 -11.10 -5.77
N LEU A 191 4.55 -11.89 -5.39
CA LEU A 191 4.38 -13.17 -4.72
C LEU A 191 4.92 -13.02 -3.29
N LEU A 192 4.02 -13.07 -2.33
CA LEU A 192 4.33 -12.87 -0.92
C LEU A 192 4.09 -14.18 -0.16
N PRO A 193 4.89 -14.49 0.87
CA PRO A 193 4.64 -15.68 1.67
C PRO A 193 3.36 -15.51 2.51
N ALA A 194 2.60 -16.58 2.64
CA ALA A 194 1.49 -16.65 3.60
C ALA A 194 1.95 -17.25 4.94
N ASP A 195 3.18 -17.78 5.00
CA ASP A 195 3.75 -18.42 6.19
C ASP A 195 4.71 -17.46 6.92
N SER A 196 4.67 -17.48 8.25
CA SER A 196 5.58 -16.71 9.11
C SER A 196 7.02 -17.22 9.09
N LEU A 197 7.24 -18.46 8.66
CA LEU A 197 8.56 -19.10 8.59
C LEU A 197 9.31 -18.74 7.30
N ASP A 198 8.61 -18.30 6.26
CA ASP A 198 9.19 -17.82 5.00
C ASP A 198 8.95 -16.30 4.90
N ASP A 199 9.99 -15.51 4.79
CA ASP A 199 9.91 -14.05 4.60
C ASP A 199 10.35 -13.63 3.19
N ARG A 200 10.53 -14.58 2.27
CA ARG A 200 10.92 -14.31 0.90
C ARG A 200 9.76 -13.84 0.05
N PHE A 201 9.97 -12.75 -0.65
CA PHE A 201 9.04 -12.20 -1.62
C PHE A 201 9.67 -12.10 -3.00
N GLU A 202 8.83 -12.11 -4.02
CA GLU A 202 9.23 -11.87 -5.40
C GLU A 202 8.31 -10.80 -6.00
N VAL A 203 8.90 -9.94 -6.85
CA VAL A 203 8.16 -8.95 -7.63
C VAL A 203 8.67 -9.02 -9.06
N ASP A 204 7.79 -9.28 -10.00
CA ASP A 204 8.05 -9.16 -11.44
C ASP A 204 7.24 -8.00 -11.97
N GLY A 205 7.88 -7.10 -12.73
CA GLY A 205 7.18 -5.95 -13.24
C GLY A 205 7.73 -5.41 -14.55
N LYS A 206 6.92 -4.57 -15.18
CA LYS A 206 7.28 -3.86 -16.40
C LYS A 206 6.71 -2.45 -16.41
N LEU A 207 7.49 -1.54 -16.96
CA LEU A 207 7.10 -0.17 -17.24
C LEU A 207 7.10 0.03 -18.76
N GLY A 208 6.01 0.52 -19.28
CA GLY A 208 5.88 0.91 -20.68
C GLY A 208 6.58 2.24 -20.99
N PRO A 209 6.52 2.68 -22.26
CA PRO A 209 7.18 3.89 -22.71
C PRO A 209 6.76 5.13 -21.91
N MET A 210 7.75 6.00 -21.58
CA MET A 210 7.50 7.30 -20.97
C MET A 210 8.69 8.24 -21.14
N GLU A 211 8.43 9.55 -21.17
CA GLU A 211 9.45 10.58 -21.14
C GLU A 211 10.12 10.65 -19.77
N LEU A 212 11.45 10.63 -19.76
CA LEU A 212 12.27 10.64 -18.53
C LEU A 212 12.11 11.94 -17.74
N GLN A 213 11.80 13.06 -18.41
CA GLN A 213 11.58 14.35 -17.75
C GLN A 213 10.42 14.32 -16.74
N ALA A 214 9.47 13.39 -16.91
CA ALA A 214 8.40 13.20 -15.92
C ALA A 214 8.95 12.86 -14.52
N MET A 215 10.13 12.25 -14.45
CA MET A 215 10.80 11.90 -13.19
C MET A 215 11.49 13.09 -12.50
N ASN A 216 11.61 14.24 -13.16
CA ASN A 216 12.26 15.42 -12.56
C ASN A 216 11.58 15.90 -11.27
N ARG A 217 10.27 15.69 -11.15
CA ARG A 217 9.55 15.99 -9.89
C ARG A 217 10.11 15.23 -8.68
N ALA A 218 10.73 14.08 -8.90
CA ALA A 218 11.41 13.31 -7.87
C ALA A 218 12.93 13.59 -7.86
N ILE A 219 13.56 13.58 -9.04
CA ILE A 219 15.01 13.60 -9.18
C ILE A 219 15.60 14.96 -8.79
N GLU A 220 15.04 16.07 -9.28
CA GLU A 220 15.58 17.40 -8.99
C GLU A 220 15.68 17.68 -7.49
N PRO A 221 14.61 17.50 -6.69
CA PRO A 221 14.67 17.79 -5.26
C PRO A 221 15.52 16.79 -4.46
N LEU A 222 15.62 15.53 -4.91
CA LEU A 222 16.28 14.49 -4.13
C LEU A 222 17.78 14.40 -4.37
N VAL A 223 18.23 14.63 -5.61
CA VAL A 223 19.63 14.44 -6.02
C VAL A 223 20.24 15.66 -6.69
N ASN A 224 19.52 16.78 -6.75
CA ASN A 224 19.96 18.05 -7.37
C ASN A 224 20.47 17.87 -8.81
N ALA A 225 19.79 16.99 -9.57
CA ALA A 225 20.08 16.73 -10.97
C ALA A 225 18.81 16.84 -11.80
N ARG A 226 18.92 17.22 -13.06
CA ARG A 226 17.79 17.37 -13.98
C ARG A 226 17.99 16.56 -15.24
N ILE A 227 16.97 15.83 -15.64
CA ILE A 227 16.92 15.15 -16.94
C ILE A 227 16.38 16.13 -17.98
N ASN A 228 17.19 16.48 -18.97
CA ASN A 228 16.78 17.43 -20.01
C ASN A 228 16.06 16.73 -21.17
N THR A 229 16.52 15.54 -21.54
CA THR A 229 15.99 14.75 -22.67
C THR A 229 15.99 13.29 -22.30
N GLY A 230 15.37 12.47 -23.12
CA GLY A 230 15.40 11.02 -23.03
C GLY A 230 14.03 10.40 -22.78
N ARG A 231 13.91 9.20 -23.31
CA ARG A 231 12.69 8.39 -23.25
C ARG A 231 13.01 6.98 -22.80
N ILE A 232 12.20 6.44 -21.92
CA ILE A 232 12.14 5.01 -21.66
C ILE A 232 11.27 4.40 -22.75
N ASP A 233 11.78 3.43 -23.50
CA ASP A 233 11.00 2.61 -24.43
C ASP A 233 10.40 1.41 -23.74
N GLY A 234 11.03 0.93 -22.68
CA GLY A 234 10.52 -0.10 -21.81
C GLY A 234 11.48 -0.43 -20.68
N MET A 235 10.94 -0.91 -19.58
CA MET A 235 11.72 -1.43 -18.47
C MET A 235 11.08 -2.71 -17.96
N ASN A 236 11.88 -3.76 -17.80
CA ASN A 236 11.50 -4.95 -17.08
C ASN A 236 12.35 -5.04 -15.81
N PHE A 237 11.73 -5.43 -14.71
CA PHE A 237 12.44 -5.59 -13.45
C PHE A 237 11.95 -6.84 -12.72
N ARG A 238 12.87 -7.47 -12.02
CA ARG A 238 12.61 -8.54 -11.06
C ARG A 238 13.28 -8.20 -9.75
N ILE A 239 12.55 -8.33 -8.67
CA ILE A 239 13.04 -8.15 -7.30
C ILE A 239 12.75 -9.43 -6.55
N ALA A 240 13.77 -10.00 -5.92
CA ALA A 240 13.62 -11.13 -5.02
C ALA A 240 14.34 -10.80 -3.72
N GLY A 241 13.69 -11.00 -2.59
CA GLY A 241 14.29 -10.61 -1.31
C GLY A 241 13.56 -11.13 -0.09
N ASP A 242 14.07 -10.73 1.05
CA ASP A 242 13.51 -11.00 2.37
C ASP A 242 13.46 -9.70 3.21
N SER A 243 13.23 -9.80 4.51
CA SER A 243 13.18 -8.66 5.43
C SER A 243 14.53 -7.93 5.61
N ARG A 244 15.65 -8.47 5.11
CA ARG A 244 17.01 -7.94 5.31
C ARG A 244 17.67 -7.46 4.04
N GLN A 245 17.44 -8.15 2.92
CA GLN A 245 18.12 -7.88 1.65
C GLN A 245 17.19 -8.16 0.46
N ALA A 246 17.48 -7.53 -0.66
CA ALA A 246 16.81 -7.81 -1.92
C ALA A 246 17.80 -7.72 -3.09
N ASP A 247 17.67 -8.67 -4.01
CA ASP A 247 18.35 -8.67 -5.30
C ASP A 247 17.42 -8.03 -6.34
N VAL A 248 17.96 -7.12 -7.13
CA VAL A 248 17.22 -6.42 -8.17
C VAL A 248 17.88 -6.68 -9.52
N GLN A 249 17.11 -7.21 -10.46
CA GLN A 249 17.49 -7.32 -11.86
C GLN A 249 16.64 -6.31 -12.65
N LEU A 250 17.29 -5.50 -13.45
CA LEU A 250 16.62 -4.45 -14.22
C LEU A 250 17.19 -4.43 -15.64
N LEU A 251 16.28 -4.51 -16.61
CA LEU A 251 16.56 -4.26 -18.02
C LEU A 251 15.83 -2.99 -18.43
N LEU A 252 16.59 -1.94 -18.73
CA LEU A 252 16.09 -0.66 -19.18
C LEU A 252 16.44 -0.46 -20.66
N LEU A 253 15.43 -0.25 -21.49
CA LEU A 253 15.56 0.21 -22.86
C LEU A 253 15.24 1.70 -22.89
N TYR A 254 16.19 2.51 -23.38
CA TYR A 254 16.01 3.96 -23.42
C TYR A 254 16.64 4.56 -24.66
N ASP A 255 16.12 5.69 -25.07
CA ASP A 255 16.67 6.56 -26.10
C ASP A 255 17.01 7.93 -25.50
N SER A 256 18.11 8.55 -25.95
CA SER A 256 18.70 9.77 -25.37
C SER A 256 18.55 10.98 -26.29
#